data_b66bf2fc7cd4821633baf924cc5f5ba7
#
_entry.id   b66bf2fc7cd4821633baf924cc5f5ba7
#
_cell.length_a   1.000
_cell.length_b   1.000
_cell.length_c   1.000
_cell.angle_alpha   90.00
_cell.angle_beta   90.00
_cell.angle_gamma   90.00
#
_symmetry.space_group_name_H-M   'P 1'
#
loop_
_entity.id
_entity.type
_entity.pdbx_description
1 polymer ?
#
loop_
_entity_poly.entity_id
_entity_poly.type
_entity_poly.pdbx_seq_one_letter_code
_entity_poly.pdbx_strand_id
1 'polypeptide(L)'
;MEENKEETPVETEEQQGEGLLVEAARAVGSALGKVVAAVGGPDEAEPPAERKRRRQEKVGLVTSDKMEKTVVVRVERQVRHPKYKRYIRKRSKFMAHDELGAGIGDTVRIIETRPLSARKRWRVVEIMQKAR
;
A
#
# COMPACT_ATOMS: atom_id res chain seq x y z
N MET A 1 41.74 8.71 -35.70
CA MET A 1 40.93 7.91 -36.65
C MET A 1 39.98 7.13 -35.77
N GLU A 2 38.73 7.28 -35.77
CA GLU A 2 37.68 8.14 -36.32
C GLU A 2 36.59 8.26 -35.29
N GLU A 3 36.24 9.44 -35.04
CA GLU A 3 34.96 10.02 -34.69
C GLU A 3 33.77 9.29 -35.34
N ASN A 4 32.75 9.01 -34.58
CA ASN A 4 31.40 9.12 -35.11
C ASN A 4 30.42 9.58 -34.02
N LYS A 5 30.10 10.79 -34.21
CA LYS A 5 29.07 11.63 -33.59
C LYS A 5 27.79 11.41 -34.39
N GLU A 6 26.75 10.93 -33.78
CA GLU A 6 25.40 11.02 -34.36
C GLU A 6 24.43 11.65 -33.35
N GLU A 7 24.19 12.89 -33.65
CA GLU A 7 23.09 13.71 -33.13
C GLU A 7 21.78 13.26 -33.78
N THR A 8 20.72 13.10 -33.01
CA THR A 8 19.37 13.04 -33.53
C THR A 8 18.56 14.24 -33.03
N PRO A 9 17.80 14.90 -33.91
CA PRO A 9 17.15 16.16 -33.61
C PRO A 9 15.80 15.95 -32.93
N VAL A 10 15.56 16.90 -32.06
CA VAL A 10 14.26 17.21 -31.45
C VAL A 10 13.34 17.79 -32.50
N GLU A 11 12.22 17.16 -32.75
CA GLU A 11 11.11 17.79 -33.48
C GLU A 11 10.02 18.21 -32.53
N THR A 12 9.94 19.50 -32.40
CA THR A 12 8.85 20.27 -31.82
C THR A 12 7.73 20.37 -32.85
N GLU A 13 6.58 19.85 -32.59
CA GLU A 13 5.36 20.23 -33.28
C GLU A 13 4.39 20.97 -32.35
N GLU A 14 4.46 22.27 -32.43
CA GLU A 14 3.36 23.17 -32.07
C GLU A 14 2.27 23.03 -33.15
N GLN A 15 1.07 22.71 -32.75
CA GLN A 15 -0.11 23.03 -33.54
C GLN A 15 -1.11 23.85 -32.75
N GLN A 16 -1.12 25.08 -33.09
CA GLN A 16 -2.15 26.05 -32.82
C GLN A 16 -3.46 25.62 -33.47
N GLY A 17 -4.52 25.79 -32.76
CA GLY A 17 -5.87 25.65 -33.26
C GLY A 17 -6.76 26.68 -32.56
N GLU A 18 -6.80 27.82 -33.16
CA GLU A 18 -7.71 28.92 -32.84
C GLU A 18 -9.16 28.56 -33.10
N GLY A 19 -10.03 29.16 -32.29
CA GLY A 19 -11.27 29.70 -32.83
C GLY A 19 -12.54 28.94 -32.51
N LEU A 20 -13.35 29.42 -31.67
CA LEU A 20 -14.51 30.21 -32.05
C LEU A 20 -15.38 30.54 -30.84
N LEU A 21 -15.42 31.78 -30.57
CA LEU A 21 -16.49 32.47 -29.84
C LEU A 21 -17.85 32.12 -30.44
N VAL A 22 -18.79 31.72 -29.62
CA VAL A 22 -20.19 32.01 -29.87
C VAL A 22 -20.82 32.52 -28.59
N GLU A 23 -21.02 33.80 -28.70
CA GLU A 23 -21.75 34.69 -27.81
C GLU A 23 -23.26 34.48 -27.97
N ALA A 24 -23.95 34.74 -26.90
CA ALA A 24 -25.34 35.22 -26.82
C ALA A 24 -26.48 34.17 -26.96
N ALA A 25 -27.19 34.01 -25.87
CA ALA A 25 -28.59 34.47 -25.85
C ALA A 25 -29.15 34.47 -24.41
N ARG A 26 -29.33 35.64 -23.90
CA ARG A 26 -30.31 35.91 -22.84
C ARG A 26 -31.69 35.55 -23.36
N ALA A 27 -32.44 34.78 -22.62
CA ALA A 27 -33.88 34.83 -22.67
C ALA A 27 -34.47 34.53 -21.29
N VAL A 28 -35.09 35.51 -20.79
CA VAL A 28 -35.98 35.63 -19.67
C VAL A 28 -37.21 34.68 -19.90
N GLY A 29 -37.59 33.91 -18.93
CA GLY A 29 -38.81 33.16 -19.02
C GLY A 29 -39.18 32.55 -17.67
N SER A 30 -39.82 33.38 -16.84
CA SER A 30 -40.57 32.91 -15.67
C SER A 30 -41.82 32.19 -16.10
N ALA A 31 -42.06 30.96 -15.65
CA ALA A 31 -43.40 30.46 -15.36
C ALA A 31 -43.37 29.15 -14.59
N LEU A 32 -43.90 29.20 -13.43
CA LEU A 32 -44.72 28.17 -12.76
C LEU A 32 -44.88 26.84 -13.47
N GLY A 33 -44.48 25.79 -12.80
CA GLY A 33 -44.83 24.46 -13.21
C GLY A 33 -44.44 23.46 -12.10
N LYS A 34 -45.26 23.43 -11.08
CA LYS A 34 -45.27 22.41 -10.02
C LYS A 34 -45.76 21.11 -10.68
N VAL A 35 -44.89 20.19 -10.93
CA VAL A 35 -45.27 18.80 -11.18
C VAL A 35 -44.33 17.88 -10.41
N VAL A 36 -44.90 17.34 -9.38
CA VAL A 36 -44.44 16.17 -8.65
C VAL A 36 -44.37 15.01 -9.60
N ALA A 37 -43.22 14.44 -9.76
CA ALA A 37 -43.11 13.06 -10.15
C ALA A 37 -41.95 12.45 -9.39
N ALA A 38 -42.31 11.89 -8.26
CA ALA A 38 -41.50 10.94 -7.56
C ALA A 38 -41.27 9.75 -8.49
N VAL A 39 -40.05 9.62 -8.98
CA VAL A 39 -39.52 8.31 -9.34
C VAL A 39 -38.27 8.16 -8.48
N GLY A 40 -38.51 7.66 -7.25
CA GLY A 40 -37.51 7.02 -6.49
C GLY A 40 -37.02 5.80 -7.29
N GLY A 41 -35.91 5.96 -7.99
CA GLY A 41 -35.10 4.83 -8.32
C GLY A 41 -34.64 4.17 -7.03
N PRO A 42 -34.63 2.85 -6.93
CA PRO A 42 -34.04 2.21 -5.80
C PRO A 42 -32.57 2.64 -5.78
N ASP A 43 -32.22 3.41 -4.75
CA ASP A 43 -30.85 3.57 -4.29
C ASP A 43 -30.37 2.13 -4.06
N GLU A 44 -29.75 1.53 -5.06
CA GLU A 44 -28.86 0.41 -4.82
C GLU A 44 -27.72 0.97 -4.00
N ALA A 45 -27.97 1.10 -2.69
CA ALA A 45 -26.95 1.27 -1.72
C ALA A 45 -26.01 0.07 -1.91
N GLU A 46 -24.93 0.30 -2.65
CA GLU A 46 -23.82 -0.65 -2.69
C GLU A 46 -23.55 -1.06 -1.24
N PRO A 47 -23.61 -2.37 -0.93
CA PRO A 47 -23.33 -2.80 0.43
C PRO A 47 -21.98 -2.22 0.81
N PRO A 48 -21.83 -1.63 2.01
CA PRO A 48 -20.58 -1.01 2.41
C PRO A 48 -19.51 -2.05 2.22
N ALA A 49 -18.61 -1.77 1.27
CA ALA A 49 -17.54 -2.68 0.89
C ALA A 49 -16.89 -3.11 2.21
N GLU A 50 -17.06 -4.38 2.57
CA GLU A 50 -16.48 -4.96 3.77
C GLU A 50 -15.02 -4.55 3.77
N ARG A 51 -14.66 -3.61 4.64
CA ARG A 51 -13.27 -3.19 4.80
C ARG A 51 -12.54 -4.40 5.35
N LYS A 52 -12.09 -5.27 4.44
CA LYS A 52 -11.29 -6.44 4.77
C LYS A 52 -10.17 -5.93 5.66
N ARG A 53 -10.21 -6.29 6.93
CA ARG A 53 -9.19 -5.88 7.91
C ARG A 53 -7.85 -6.27 7.32
N ARG A 54 -7.04 -5.27 6.96
CA ARG A 54 -5.71 -5.53 6.43
C ARG A 54 -4.92 -6.24 7.52
N ARG A 55 -4.44 -7.43 7.20
CA ARG A 55 -3.57 -8.19 8.08
C ARG A 55 -2.32 -7.38 8.36
N GLN A 56 -1.84 -7.42 9.59
CA GLN A 56 -0.61 -6.71 9.93
C GLN A 56 0.59 -7.40 9.27
N GLU A 57 1.45 -6.58 8.66
CA GLU A 57 2.73 -7.02 8.10
C GLU A 57 3.86 -6.39 8.90
N LYS A 58 4.95 -7.13 9.09
CA LYS A 58 6.15 -6.67 9.78
C LYS A 58 7.38 -7.21 9.07
N VAL A 59 8.43 -6.41 9.08
CA VAL A 59 9.75 -6.82 8.61
C VAL A 59 10.67 -6.96 9.82
N GLY A 60 11.46 -8.00 9.86
CA GLY A 60 12.37 -8.24 10.97
C GLY A 60 13.50 -9.20 10.62
N LEU A 61 14.44 -9.31 11.54
CA LEU A 61 15.62 -10.16 11.43
C LEU A 61 15.38 -11.50 12.13
N VAL A 62 15.70 -12.60 11.48
CA VAL A 62 15.67 -13.93 12.07
C VAL A 62 16.78 -14.05 13.11
N THR A 63 16.41 -14.38 14.33
CA THR A 63 17.33 -14.54 15.46
C THR A 63 17.63 -16.00 15.76
N SER A 64 16.70 -16.89 15.46
CA SER A 64 16.86 -18.33 15.70
C SER A 64 15.98 -19.14 14.75
N ASP A 65 16.53 -20.21 14.22
CA ASP A 65 15.90 -21.18 13.31
C ASP A 65 15.92 -22.61 13.85
N LYS A 66 16.28 -22.82 15.13
CA LYS A 66 16.47 -24.13 15.76
C LYS A 66 15.22 -25.02 15.80
N MET A 67 14.05 -24.46 15.58
CA MET A 67 12.78 -25.15 15.67
C MET A 67 12.29 -25.55 14.28
N GLU A 68 11.76 -26.77 14.14
CA GLU A 68 11.14 -27.20 12.89
C GLU A 68 9.99 -26.27 12.48
N LYS A 69 10.02 -25.80 11.23
CA LYS A 69 9.01 -24.93 10.62
C LYS A 69 8.66 -23.70 11.49
N THR A 70 9.61 -23.22 12.29
CA THR A 70 9.35 -22.09 13.18
C THR A 70 10.61 -21.29 13.39
N VAL A 71 10.57 -20.03 13.01
CA VAL A 71 11.65 -19.06 13.21
C VAL A 71 11.27 -18.00 14.23
N VAL A 72 12.26 -17.52 14.95
CA VAL A 72 12.11 -16.39 15.88
C VAL A 72 12.58 -15.12 15.18
N VAL A 73 11.65 -14.22 14.89
CA VAL A 73 11.90 -12.96 14.20
C VAL A 73 11.92 -11.82 15.19
N ARG A 74 12.99 -11.01 15.17
CA ARG A 74 13.12 -9.79 15.94
C ARG A 74 12.73 -8.59 15.07
N VAL A 75 11.66 -7.93 15.47
CA VAL A 75 11.18 -6.71 14.83
C VAL A 75 11.59 -5.50 15.66
N GLU A 76 12.19 -4.51 15.04
CA GLU A 76 12.56 -3.24 15.64
C GLU A 76 11.57 -2.15 15.22
N ARG A 77 11.13 -1.34 16.14
CA ARG A 77 10.29 -0.18 15.87
C ARG A 77 10.79 1.03 16.64
N GLN A 78 10.76 2.18 16.02
CA GLN A 78 11.03 3.44 16.67
C GLN A 78 9.77 3.98 17.31
N VAL A 79 9.83 4.31 18.59
CA VAL A 79 8.71 4.86 19.34
C VAL A 79 9.19 6.10 20.09
N ARG A 80 8.42 7.17 20.01
CA ARG A 80 8.70 8.37 20.77
C ARG A 80 8.39 8.12 22.24
N HIS A 81 9.37 8.40 23.11
CA HIS A 81 9.17 8.27 24.56
C HIS A 81 8.16 9.33 25.06
N PRO A 82 7.10 8.96 25.81
CA PRO A 82 6.02 9.87 26.17
C PRO A 82 6.52 11.06 27.01
N LYS A 83 7.40 10.82 27.98
CA LYS A 83 7.94 11.86 28.87
C LYS A 83 9.09 12.65 28.23
N TYR A 84 10.11 11.97 27.72
CA TYR A 84 11.35 12.62 27.27
C TYR A 84 11.33 13.07 25.81
N LYS A 85 10.26 12.77 25.07
CA LYS A 85 10.08 13.15 23.64
C LYS A 85 11.18 12.67 22.69
N ARG A 86 12.10 11.82 23.15
CA ARG A 86 13.17 11.20 22.34
C ARG A 86 12.67 9.93 21.66
N TYR A 87 13.24 9.58 20.52
CA TYR A 87 12.97 8.34 19.83
C TYR A 87 13.79 7.21 20.45
N ILE A 88 13.14 6.14 20.81
CA ILE A 88 13.75 4.92 21.33
C ILE A 88 13.42 3.73 20.40
N ARG A 89 14.38 2.83 20.23
CA ARG A 89 14.17 1.58 19.49
C ARG A 89 13.61 0.52 20.43
N LYS A 90 12.38 0.11 20.20
CA LYS A 90 11.77 -1.04 20.91
C LYS A 90 11.90 -2.28 20.05
N ARG A 91 12.37 -3.38 20.67
CA ARG A 91 12.52 -4.68 20.05
C ARG A 91 11.44 -5.63 20.55
N SER A 92 10.80 -6.36 19.63
CA SER A 92 9.81 -7.38 19.95
C SER A 92 10.16 -8.65 19.21
N LYS A 93 10.04 -9.80 19.86
CA LYS A 93 10.28 -11.11 19.25
C LYS A 93 8.94 -11.75 18.89
N PHE A 94 8.84 -12.29 17.69
CA PHE A 94 7.66 -12.99 17.18
C PHE A 94 8.07 -14.37 16.73
N MET A 95 7.24 -15.39 17.03
CA MET A 95 7.38 -16.71 16.45
C MET A 95 6.57 -16.77 15.17
N ALA A 96 7.22 -17.04 14.06
CA ALA A 96 6.60 -17.15 12.75
C ALA A 96 6.71 -18.59 12.23
N HIS A 97 5.67 -19.03 11.55
CA HIS A 97 5.70 -20.28 10.81
C HIS A 97 6.51 -20.06 9.54
N ASP A 98 7.50 -20.91 9.33
CA ASP A 98 8.39 -20.84 8.18
C ASP A 98 8.27 -22.11 7.34
N GLU A 99 7.97 -21.90 6.06
CA GLU A 99 7.95 -22.93 5.01
C GLU A 99 9.06 -22.67 3.98
N LEU A 100 9.72 -21.50 4.05
CA LEU A 100 10.71 -21.06 3.07
C LEU A 100 12.15 -21.43 3.46
N GLY A 101 12.37 -21.85 4.72
CA GLY A 101 13.69 -22.19 5.23
C GLY A 101 14.58 -20.97 5.46
N ALA A 102 14.05 -19.97 6.16
CA ALA A 102 14.82 -18.79 6.52
C ALA A 102 15.87 -19.11 7.59
N GLY A 103 17.12 -18.74 7.35
CA GLY A 103 18.24 -18.92 8.25
C GLY A 103 18.45 -17.78 9.23
N ILE A 104 19.35 -17.99 10.20
CA ILE A 104 19.75 -16.96 11.17
C ILE A 104 20.39 -15.79 10.42
N GLY A 105 19.94 -14.57 10.72
CA GLY A 105 20.46 -13.34 10.10
C GLY A 105 19.68 -12.89 8.87
N ASP A 106 18.75 -13.68 8.35
CA ASP A 106 17.93 -13.29 7.23
C ASP A 106 16.93 -12.19 7.64
N THR A 107 16.69 -11.25 6.73
CA THR A 107 15.63 -10.25 6.87
C THR A 107 14.37 -10.79 6.19
N VAL A 108 13.31 -10.98 6.97
CA VAL A 108 12.08 -11.61 6.51
C VAL A 108 10.87 -10.70 6.71
N ARG A 109 9.91 -10.83 5.80
CA ARG A 109 8.58 -10.24 5.93
C ARG A 109 7.60 -11.27 6.49
N ILE A 110 6.98 -10.92 7.60
CA ILE A 110 5.99 -11.76 8.29
C ILE A 110 4.61 -11.11 8.24
N ILE A 111 3.57 -11.92 8.08
CA ILE A 111 2.18 -11.50 8.06
C ILE A 111 1.41 -12.16 9.20
N GLU A 112 0.45 -11.42 9.75
CA GLU A 112 -0.45 -11.94 10.78
C GLU A 112 -1.42 -12.96 10.16
N THR A 113 -1.57 -14.13 10.82
CA THR A 113 -2.48 -15.19 10.41
C THR A 113 -3.38 -15.63 11.57
N ARG A 114 -4.30 -16.55 11.30
CA ARG A 114 -4.99 -17.25 12.40
C ARG A 114 -3.99 -17.91 13.34
N PRO A 115 -4.32 -18.13 14.60
CA PRO A 115 -3.45 -18.88 15.50
C PRO A 115 -3.12 -20.26 14.94
N LEU A 116 -1.83 -20.49 14.63
CA LEU A 116 -1.33 -21.78 14.15
C LEU A 116 -0.92 -22.70 15.31
N SER A 117 -0.48 -22.10 16.43
CA SER A 117 -0.16 -22.80 17.66
C SER A 117 -0.30 -21.84 18.85
N ALA A 118 -0.01 -22.31 20.07
CA ALA A 118 -0.10 -21.49 21.28
C ALA A 118 0.65 -20.14 21.16
N ARG A 119 1.81 -20.13 20.50
CA ARG A 119 2.66 -18.92 20.35
C ARG A 119 2.84 -18.43 18.92
N LYS A 120 2.41 -19.18 17.89
CA LYS A 120 2.54 -18.81 16.48
C LYS A 120 1.27 -18.17 15.97
N ARG A 121 1.33 -16.90 15.66
CA ARG A 121 0.29 -16.10 15.01
C ARG A 121 0.79 -15.39 13.77
N TRP A 122 2.02 -15.69 13.36
CA TRP A 122 2.71 -15.08 12.24
C TRP A 122 3.21 -16.14 11.28
N ARG A 123 3.28 -15.81 10.00
CA ARG A 123 3.86 -16.64 8.95
C ARG A 123 4.86 -15.84 8.17
N VAL A 124 5.97 -16.45 7.78
CA VAL A 124 6.92 -15.87 6.84
C VAL A 124 6.32 -15.92 5.46
N VAL A 125 6.30 -14.78 4.77
CA VAL A 125 5.80 -14.65 3.40
C VAL A 125 6.94 -14.60 2.42
N GLU A 126 8.00 -13.89 2.80
CA GLU A 126 9.11 -13.61 1.90
C GLU A 126 10.40 -13.40 2.68
N ILE A 127 11.50 -13.85 2.09
CA ILE A 127 12.86 -13.55 2.54
C ILE A 127 13.34 -12.37 1.69
N MET A 128 13.41 -11.18 2.29
CA MET A 128 13.82 -9.95 1.59
C MET A 128 15.32 -9.90 1.36
N GLN A 129 16.10 -10.36 2.33
CA GLN A 129 17.55 -10.36 2.27
C GLN A 129 18.10 -11.57 3.02
N LYS A 130 18.92 -12.36 2.37
CA LYS A 130 19.66 -13.46 3.01
C LYS A 130 20.90 -12.93 3.70
N ALA A 131 21.19 -13.47 4.88
CA ALA A 131 22.47 -13.25 5.55
C ALA A 131 23.61 -13.80 4.66
N ARG A 132 24.68 -13.05 4.59
CA ARG A 132 25.91 -13.48 3.92
C ARG A 132 26.77 -14.31 4.84
#